data_9d4e908c6043375142b2662b0299437f
#
_entry.id   9d4e908c6043375142b2662b0299437f
#
_cell.length_a   1.000
_cell.length_b   1.000
_cell.length_c   1.000
_cell.angle_alpha   90.00
_cell.angle_beta   90.00
_cell.angle_gamma   90.00
#
_symmetry.space_group_name_H-M   'P 1'
#
loop_
_entity.id
_entity.type
_entity.pdbx_description
1 polymer ?
#
loop_
_entity_poly.entity_id
_entity_poly.type
_entity_poly.pdbx_seq_one_letter_code
_entity_poly.pdbx_strand_id
1 'polypeptide(L)'
;AYLPDAVLWRVIRDTLKNEDLPKTVGELEKIEFWSKWDATGTSNERFVEPDVFLVFKELSIIVEAKRYDEKQQDYSQWEKELIAYENEYPDNEKAVFLWALGGIHHLKPQPIPIKKKKYKVFKSTWTMLLATIKSELQKTKETNHQKRLLEDLIEAFAFHGFFVGTWFHEAGFNKQDIQDTSIRYFIDKKEKYDNQSWLFTLPDNYNIQSQNLKTIQKWKTH
;
A
#
# COMPACT_ATOMS: atom_id res chain seq x y z
N ALA A 1 -11.05 4.50 13.37
CA ALA A 1 -11.00 3.33 12.51
C ALA A 1 -12.41 2.82 12.26
N TYR A 2 -12.73 2.53 11.00
CA TYR A 2 -14.07 2.08 10.62
C TYR A 2 -14.12 0.56 10.39
N LEU A 3 -12.97 -0.06 10.11
CA LEU A 3 -12.86 -1.51 10.01
C LEU A 3 -12.75 -2.13 11.41
N PRO A 4 -13.35 -3.31 11.65
CA PRO A 4 -13.08 -4.08 12.86
C PRO A 4 -11.58 -4.38 13.00
N ASP A 5 -11.05 -4.33 14.22
CA ASP A 5 -9.61 -4.44 14.49
C ASP A 5 -8.99 -5.72 13.92
N ALA A 6 -9.69 -6.84 14.05
CA ALA A 6 -9.25 -8.11 13.47
C ALA A 6 -9.17 -8.09 11.95
N VAL A 7 -10.04 -7.33 11.27
CA VAL A 7 -10.01 -7.16 9.81
C VAL A 7 -8.88 -6.24 9.40
N LEU A 8 -8.71 -5.11 10.11
CA LEU A 8 -7.60 -4.19 9.89
C LEU A 8 -6.26 -4.93 10.00
N TRP A 9 -6.07 -5.68 11.10
CA TRP A 9 -4.85 -6.47 11.28
C TRP A 9 -4.65 -7.51 10.18
N ARG A 10 -5.68 -8.25 9.81
CA ARG A 10 -5.62 -9.25 8.75
C ARG A 10 -5.21 -8.62 7.42
N VAL A 11 -5.77 -7.47 7.06
CA VAL A 11 -5.40 -6.71 5.86
C VAL A 11 -3.92 -6.30 5.91
N ILE A 12 -3.43 -5.76 7.02
CA ILE A 12 -2.03 -5.39 7.17
C ILE A 12 -1.13 -6.61 7.03
N ARG A 13 -1.38 -7.66 7.80
CA ARG A 13 -0.59 -8.89 7.80
C ARG A 13 -0.53 -9.55 6.42
N ASP A 14 -1.68 -9.70 5.77
CA ASP A 14 -1.78 -10.36 4.47
C ASP A 14 -1.17 -9.51 3.35
N THR A 15 -1.13 -8.17 3.51
CA THR A 15 -0.39 -7.27 2.61
C THR A 15 1.10 -7.48 2.74
N LEU A 16 1.61 -7.61 3.95
CA LEU A 16 3.05 -7.76 4.22
C LEU A 16 3.57 -9.17 3.90
N LYS A 17 2.70 -10.17 3.80
CA LYS A 17 3.02 -11.56 3.41
C LYS A 17 4.23 -12.13 4.14
N ASN A 18 4.32 -11.91 5.46
CA ASN A 18 5.44 -12.37 6.26
C ASN A 18 4.96 -13.33 7.35
N GLU A 19 5.54 -14.53 7.39
CA GLU A 19 5.17 -15.61 8.31
C GLU A 19 5.55 -15.30 9.77
N ASP A 20 6.52 -14.40 10.00
CA ASP A 20 6.92 -13.98 11.35
C ASP A 20 5.86 -13.11 12.04
N LEU A 21 4.86 -12.60 11.30
CA LEU A 21 3.82 -11.77 11.87
C LEU A 21 2.77 -12.64 12.60
N PRO A 22 2.34 -12.24 13.81
CA PRO A 22 1.39 -13.00 14.59
C PRO A 22 0.03 -13.08 13.88
N LYS A 23 -0.73 -14.13 14.18
CA LYS A 23 -2.09 -14.29 13.62
C LYS A 23 -3.06 -13.24 14.17
N THR A 24 -2.87 -12.84 15.41
CA THR A 24 -3.68 -11.84 16.13
C THR A 24 -2.76 -10.88 16.88
N VAL A 25 -3.23 -9.66 17.14
CA VAL A 25 -2.49 -8.63 17.90
C VAL A 25 -3.36 -7.94 18.96
N GLY A 26 -4.55 -8.49 19.21
CA GLY A 26 -5.53 -7.91 20.13
C GLY A 26 -6.26 -6.70 19.52
N GLU A 27 -6.91 -5.95 20.39
CA GLU A 27 -7.69 -4.76 20.04
C GLU A 27 -6.78 -3.60 19.62
N LEU A 28 -7.28 -2.73 18.75
CA LEU A 28 -6.64 -1.48 18.38
C LEU A 28 -6.92 -0.44 19.47
N GLU A 29 -5.91 -0.12 20.26
CA GLU A 29 -6.02 0.81 21.39
C GLU A 29 -5.93 2.27 20.94
N LYS A 30 -5.11 2.55 19.90
CA LYS A 30 -4.84 3.92 19.46
C LYS A 30 -4.47 4.00 17.99
N ILE A 31 -4.90 5.09 17.33
CA ILE A 31 -4.41 5.54 16.03
C ILE A 31 -4.01 7.00 16.15
N GLU A 32 -2.81 7.30 15.75
CA GLU A 32 -2.31 8.69 15.68
C GLU A 32 -1.82 8.99 14.27
N PHE A 33 -2.09 10.21 13.83
CA PHE A 33 -1.62 10.74 12.56
C PHE A 33 -0.71 11.93 12.86
N TRP A 34 0.47 11.96 12.24
CA TRP A 34 1.45 13.05 12.33
C TRP A 34 1.78 13.43 13.78
N SER A 35 1.96 12.44 14.64
CA SER A 35 2.38 12.64 16.02
C SER A 35 3.77 13.25 16.08
N LYS A 36 3.97 14.22 16.96
CA LYS A 36 5.25 14.90 17.14
C LYS A 36 6.05 14.19 18.22
N TRP A 37 7.06 13.43 17.80
CA TRP A 37 7.95 12.70 18.67
C TRP A 37 9.27 13.44 18.90
N ASP A 38 9.91 13.22 20.06
CA ASP A 38 11.19 13.80 20.40
C ASP A 38 12.28 13.40 19.40
N ALA A 39 12.85 14.41 18.73
CA ALA A 39 13.87 14.25 17.70
C ALA A 39 15.29 14.08 18.24
N THR A 40 15.49 14.00 19.55
CA THR A 40 16.82 13.88 20.18
C THR A 40 17.61 12.72 19.56
N GLY A 41 18.85 12.99 19.14
CA GLY A 41 19.69 12.00 18.48
C GLY A 41 19.39 11.74 17.00
N THR A 42 18.47 12.49 16.42
CA THR A 42 18.23 12.51 14.96
C THR A 42 18.81 13.75 14.31
N SER A 43 18.74 13.85 12.98
CA SER A 43 19.12 15.07 12.26
C SER A 43 18.00 16.13 12.18
N ASN A 44 16.83 15.85 12.76
CA ASN A 44 15.75 16.82 12.82
C ASN A 44 15.95 17.76 14.01
N GLU A 45 15.63 19.05 13.85
CA GLU A 45 15.84 20.06 14.88
C GLU A 45 14.76 20.09 15.97
N ARG A 46 13.52 19.72 15.63
CA ARG A 46 12.37 19.91 16.52
C ARG A 46 11.69 18.60 16.88
N PHE A 47 11.17 17.89 15.89
CA PHE A 47 10.41 16.67 16.07
C PHE A 47 10.50 15.77 14.83
N VAL A 48 10.15 14.51 15.02
CA VAL A 48 9.91 13.54 13.95
C VAL A 48 8.42 13.25 13.92
N GLU A 49 7.82 13.27 12.74
CA GLU A 49 6.38 13.03 12.55
C GLU A 49 6.20 11.78 11.67
N PRO A 50 5.90 10.61 12.23
CA PRO A 50 5.46 9.47 11.43
C PRO A 50 4.08 9.75 10.82
N ASP A 51 3.83 9.25 9.62
CA ASP A 51 2.53 9.45 8.96
C ASP A 51 1.38 8.86 9.77
N VAL A 52 1.54 7.61 10.26
CA VAL A 52 0.56 6.96 11.13
C VAL A 52 1.26 6.13 12.19
N PHE A 53 0.74 6.16 13.40
CA PHE A 53 1.13 5.26 14.48
C PHE A 53 -0.08 4.46 14.95
N LEU A 54 -0.01 3.13 14.80
CA LEU A 54 -1.06 2.19 15.23
C LEU A 54 -0.59 1.46 16.47
N VAL A 55 -1.40 1.47 17.50
CA VAL A 55 -1.13 0.76 18.76
C VAL A 55 -2.20 -0.29 18.97
N PHE A 56 -1.84 -1.54 18.75
CA PHE A 56 -2.64 -2.70 19.17
C PHE A 56 -2.21 -3.15 20.57
N LYS A 57 -3.02 -3.97 21.21
CA LYS A 57 -2.74 -4.49 22.55
C LYS A 57 -1.38 -5.19 22.66
N GLU A 58 -0.98 -5.96 21.63
CA GLU A 58 0.24 -6.78 21.64
C GLU A 58 1.34 -6.26 20.71
N LEU A 59 1.03 -5.31 19.83
CA LEU A 59 1.94 -4.85 18.78
C LEU A 59 1.70 -3.39 18.45
N SER A 60 2.76 -2.63 18.18
CA SER A 60 2.68 -1.29 17.61
C SER A 60 3.27 -1.23 16.19
N ILE A 61 2.74 -0.35 15.37
CA ILE A 61 3.18 -0.19 13.97
C ILE A 61 3.41 1.29 13.69
N ILE A 62 4.62 1.63 13.29
CA ILE A 62 4.96 2.94 12.72
C ILE A 62 4.75 2.82 11.22
N VAL A 63 3.96 3.68 10.61
CA VAL A 63 3.71 3.67 9.16
C VAL A 63 4.32 4.90 8.52
N GLU A 64 5.21 4.68 7.58
CA GLU A 64 5.74 5.71 6.68
C GLU A 64 5.22 5.45 5.28
N ALA A 65 4.36 6.33 4.79
CA ALA A 65 3.67 6.21 3.53
C ALA A 65 4.23 7.17 2.48
N LYS A 66 4.45 6.69 1.28
CA LYS A 66 4.81 7.54 0.14
C LYS A 66 3.70 7.51 -0.90
N ARG A 67 3.48 8.65 -1.56
CA ARG A 67 2.35 8.84 -2.47
C ARG A 67 2.30 7.84 -3.63
N TYR A 68 3.47 7.45 -4.15
CA TYR A 68 3.58 6.54 -5.29
C TYR A 68 4.27 5.24 -4.88
N ASP A 69 4.16 4.20 -5.71
CA ASP A 69 4.80 2.90 -5.44
C ASP A 69 6.30 2.87 -5.76
N GLU A 70 6.88 3.96 -6.31
CA GLU A 70 8.28 3.99 -6.78
C GLU A 70 9.17 5.02 -6.05
N LYS A 71 10.38 4.58 -5.70
CA LYS A 71 11.59 5.38 -5.36
C LYS A 71 11.42 6.59 -4.43
N GLN A 72 10.64 6.50 -3.38
CA GLN A 72 10.44 7.64 -2.47
C GLN A 72 10.80 7.34 -1.02
N GLN A 73 10.99 6.06 -0.66
CA GLN A 73 11.38 5.67 0.70
C GLN A 73 12.87 5.87 0.94
N ASP A 74 13.21 6.38 2.13
CA ASP A 74 14.57 6.65 2.55
C ASP A 74 14.88 5.93 3.86
N TYR A 75 15.99 5.21 3.89
CA TYR A 75 16.50 4.53 5.08
C TYR A 75 16.73 5.49 6.25
N SER A 76 17.27 6.68 5.97
CA SER A 76 17.55 7.68 7.00
C SER A 76 16.26 8.19 7.68
N GLN A 77 15.16 8.23 6.96
CA GLN A 77 13.85 8.59 7.51
C GLN A 77 13.36 7.51 8.48
N TRP A 78 13.42 6.23 8.08
CA TRP A 78 13.04 5.12 8.96
C TRP A 78 13.88 5.06 10.23
N GLU A 79 15.18 5.33 10.11
CA GLU A 79 16.08 5.39 11.26
C GLU A 79 15.68 6.50 12.23
N LYS A 80 15.38 7.70 11.75
CA LYS A 80 14.91 8.82 12.57
C LYS A 80 13.60 8.50 13.30
N GLU A 81 12.63 7.91 12.60
CA GLU A 81 11.35 7.52 13.21
C GLU A 81 11.53 6.48 14.31
N LEU A 82 12.43 5.51 14.11
CA LEU A 82 12.72 4.50 15.12
C LEU A 82 13.51 5.06 16.32
N ILE A 83 14.42 6.03 16.08
CA ILE A 83 15.11 6.74 17.18
C ILE A 83 14.10 7.56 17.99
N ALA A 84 13.25 8.33 17.30
CA ALA A 84 12.24 9.14 17.95
C ALA A 84 11.20 8.30 18.70
N TYR A 85 10.83 7.13 18.16
CA TYR A 85 10.01 6.15 18.87
C TYR A 85 10.66 5.69 20.20
N GLU A 86 11.95 5.38 20.19
CA GLU A 86 12.68 5.01 21.42
C GLU A 86 12.77 6.15 22.44
N ASN A 87 12.76 7.40 22.00
CA ASN A 87 12.75 8.55 22.89
C ASN A 87 11.37 8.76 23.52
N GLU A 88 10.32 8.59 22.72
CA GLU A 88 8.92 8.80 23.17
C GLU A 88 8.41 7.64 24.04
N TYR A 89 8.86 6.42 23.77
CA TYR A 89 8.40 5.19 24.44
C TYR A 89 9.56 4.36 24.99
N PRO A 90 10.43 4.91 25.89
CA PRO A 90 11.67 4.26 26.31
C PRO A 90 11.44 2.94 27.05
N ASP A 91 10.35 2.86 27.81
CA ASP A 91 10.01 1.70 28.64
C ASP A 91 9.04 0.74 27.97
N ASN A 92 8.75 0.94 26.68
CA ASN A 92 7.82 0.08 25.96
C ASN A 92 8.49 -1.24 25.54
N GLU A 93 8.03 -2.33 26.14
CA GLU A 93 8.46 -3.70 25.81
C GLU A 93 7.61 -4.33 24.70
N LYS A 94 6.53 -3.66 24.27
CA LYS A 94 5.63 -4.15 23.21
C LYS A 94 6.41 -4.31 21.91
N ALA A 95 6.13 -5.37 21.16
CA ALA A 95 6.70 -5.54 19.85
C ALA A 95 6.32 -4.35 18.95
N VAL A 96 7.28 -3.86 18.18
CA VAL A 96 7.05 -2.79 17.20
C VAL A 96 7.80 -3.05 15.90
N PHE A 97 7.20 -2.67 14.80
CA PHE A 97 7.87 -2.61 13.51
C PHE A 97 7.49 -1.35 12.75
N LEU A 98 8.32 -0.99 11.78
CA LEU A 98 8.02 0.05 10.82
C LEU A 98 7.44 -0.57 9.54
N TRP A 99 6.35 -0.04 9.06
CA TRP A 99 5.75 -0.39 7.78
C TRP A 99 5.98 0.73 6.77
N ALA A 100 6.89 0.50 5.83
CA ALA A 100 7.12 1.37 4.70
C ALA A 100 6.12 1.03 3.58
N LEU A 101 5.15 1.92 3.35
CA LEU A 101 4.05 1.76 2.39
C LEU A 101 4.24 2.67 1.18
N GLY A 102 4.29 2.08 -0.02
CA GLY A 102 4.62 2.81 -1.24
C GLY A 102 6.09 3.21 -1.35
N GLY A 103 6.50 3.73 -2.50
CA GLY A 103 7.85 4.25 -2.73
C GLY A 103 8.98 3.23 -2.71
N ILE A 104 8.70 1.95 -2.98
CA ILE A 104 9.61 0.84 -2.70
C ILE A 104 9.98 0.07 -3.96
N HIS A 105 11.28 -0.33 -4.06
CA HIS A 105 11.76 -1.24 -5.12
C HIS A 105 11.88 -2.70 -4.67
N HIS A 106 12.19 -2.93 -3.38
CA HIS A 106 12.49 -4.25 -2.87
C HIS A 106 11.64 -4.55 -1.65
N LEU A 107 10.81 -5.59 -1.75
CA LEU A 107 9.85 -5.96 -0.69
C LEU A 107 10.48 -6.72 0.48
N LYS A 108 11.76 -7.15 0.36
CA LYS A 108 12.41 -7.90 1.43
C LYS A 108 12.46 -7.06 2.72
N PRO A 109 12.00 -7.61 3.85
CA PRO A 109 12.12 -6.94 5.14
C PRO A 109 13.56 -6.59 5.46
N GLN A 110 13.76 -5.44 6.09
CA GLN A 110 15.08 -4.91 6.41
C GLN A 110 15.20 -4.67 7.91
N PRO A 111 16.24 -5.21 8.58
CA PRO A 111 16.50 -4.88 9.97
C PRO A 111 17.22 -3.54 10.09
N ILE A 112 16.82 -2.74 11.09
CA ILE A 112 17.51 -1.50 11.48
C ILE A 112 17.90 -1.60 12.95
N PRO A 113 19.19 -1.55 13.28
CA PRO A 113 19.67 -1.51 14.65
C PRO A 113 19.54 -0.09 15.21
N ILE A 114 18.82 0.06 16.31
CA ILE A 114 18.72 1.32 17.05
C ILE A 114 19.11 1.03 18.50
N LYS A 115 20.16 1.66 18.99
CA LYS A 115 20.73 1.40 20.32
C LYS A 115 21.00 -0.11 20.53
N LYS A 116 20.32 -0.75 21.48
CA LYS A 116 20.47 -2.19 21.77
C LYS A 116 19.40 -3.06 21.11
N LYS A 117 18.41 -2.46 20.46
CA LYS A 117 17.28 -3.15 19.82
C LYS A 117 17.48 -3.27 18.30
N LYS A 118 16.80 -4.23 17.72
CA LYS A 118 16.81 -4.47 16.26
C LYS A 118 15.38 -4.46 15.77
N TYR A 119 15.00 -3.40 15.08
CA TYR A 119 13.69 -3.21 14.50
C TYR A 119 13.60 -3.85 13.11
N LYS A 120 12.42 -4.33 12.76
CA LYS A 120 12.14 -4.78 11.39
C LYS A 120 11.39 -3.68 10.65
N VAL A 121 11.81 -3.39 9.42
CA VAL A 121 11.06 -2.60 8.46
C VAL A 121 10.41 -3.55 7.48
N PHE A 122 9.09 -3.67 7.53
CA PHE A 122 8.30 -4.37 6.53
C PHE A 122 7.91 -3.42 5.41
N LYS A 123 7.78 -3.94 4.20
CA LYS A 123 7.62 -3.15 3.00
C LYS A 123 6.46 -3.66 2.16
N SER A 124 5.65 -2.75 1.64
CA SER A 124 4.62 -3.08 0.67
C SER A 124 4.32 -1.89 -0.26
N THR A 125 3.69 -2.18 -1.37
CA THR A 125 3.16 -1.17 -2.29
C THR A 125 1.68 -0.91 -1.99
N TRP A 126 1.16 0.23 -2.45
CA TRP A 126 -0.27 0.53 -2.44
C TRP A 126 -1.06 -0.49 -3.25
N THR A 127 -0.49 -0.93 -4.37
CA THR A 127 -1.09 -1.96 -5.22
C THR A 127 -1.26 -3.29 -4.47
N MET A 128 -0.28 -3.69 -3.64
CA MET A 128 -0.40 -4.88 -2.79
C MET A 128 -1.50 -4.72 -1.74
N LEU A 129 -1.56 -3.57 -1.08
CA LEU A 129 -2.60 -3.26 -0.10
C LEU A 129 -3.99 -3.32 -0.74
N LEU A 130 -4.17 -2.68 -1.90
CA LEU A 130 -5.43 -2.72 -2.64
C LEU A 130 -5.82 -4.16 -3.04
N ALA A 131 -4.88 -4.96 -3.53
CA ALA A 131 -5.13 -6.37 -3.87
C ALA A 131 -5.59 -7.17 -2.64
N THR A 132 -4.99 -6.92 -1.48
CA THR A 132 -5.39 -7.56 -0.23
C THR A 132 -6.79 -7.14 0.21
N ILE A 133 -7.13 -5.84 0.12
CA ILE A 133 -8.48 -5.34 0.43
C ILE A 133 -9.53 -5.98 -0.48
N LYS A 134 -9.25 -6.11 -1.78
CA LYS A 134 -10.15 -6.80 -2.72
C LYS A 134 -10.32 -8.28 -2.37
N SER A 135 -9.23 -8.96 -2.00
CA SER A 135 -9.29 -10.35 -1.55
C SER A 135 -10.10 -10.51 -0.27
N GLU A 136 -9.96 -9.57 0.67
CA GLU A 136 -10.75 -9.57 1.91
C GLU A 136 -12.24 -9.34 1.63
N LEU A 137 -12.58 -8.43 0.72
CA LEU A 137 -13.95 -8.20 0.28
C LEU A 137 -14.60 -9.48 -0.27
N GLN A 138 -13.87 -10.26 -1.09
CA GLN A 138 -14.36 -11.51 -1.65
C GLN A 138 -14.59 -12.60 -0.59
N LYS A 139 -13.78 -12.61 0.48
CA LYS A 139 -13.89 -13.58 1.59
C LYS A 139 -14.98 -13.20 2.59
N THR A 140 -15.36 -11.93 2.63
CA THR A 140 -16.31 -11.41 3.62
C THR A 140 -17.69 -11.95 3.36
N LYS A 141 -18.12 -12.87 4.21
CA LYS A 141 -19.50 -13.38 4.29
C LYS A 141 -20.38 -12.52 5.22
N GLU A 142 -19.77 -11.53 5.84
CA GLU A 142 -20.34 -10.76 6.94
C GLU A 142 -21.14 -9.55 6.46
N THR A 143 -21.68 -8.84 7.44
CA THR A 143 -22.70 -7.80 7.32
C THR A 143 -22.48 -6.81 6.17
N ASN A 144 -23.57 -6.31 5.59
CA ASN A 144 -23.60 -5.26 4.57
C ASN A 144 -22.71 -4.05 4.93
N HIS A 145 -22.52 -3.76 6.21
CA HIS A 145 -21.70 -2.62 6.68
C HIS A 145 -20.21 -2.83 6.42
N GLN A 146 -19.64 -3.97 6.80
CA GLN A 146 -18.21 -4.26 6.62
C GLN A 146 -17.86 -4.36 5.13
N LYS A 147 -18.72 -5.00 4.36
CA LYS A 147 -18.59 -5.09 2.91
C LYS A 147 -18.53 -3.69 2.29
N ARG A 148 -19.49 -2.82 2.67
CA ARG A 148 -19.54 -1.44 2.18
C ARG A 148 -18.27 -0.64 2.53
N LEU A 149 -17.74 -0.79 3.75
CA LEU A 149 -16.49 -0.12 4.12
C LEU A 149 -15.30 -0.55 3.25
N LEU A 150 -15.21 -1.84 2.91
CA LEU A 150 -14.16 -2.33 2.01
C LEU A 150 -14.37 -1.82 0.57
N GLU A 151 -15.61 -1.73 0.10
CA GLU A 151 -15.98 -1.13 -1.19
C GLU A 151 -15.58 0.36 -1.23
N ASP A 152 -15.95 1.13 -0.21
CA ASP A 152 -15.58 2.56 -0.08
C ASP A 152 -14.06 2.77 -0.07
N LEU A 153 -13.30 1.87 0.59
CA LEU A 153 -11.84 1.90 0.54
C LEU A 153 -11.30 1.66 -0.87
N ILE A 154 -11.86 0.69 -1.61
CA ILE A 154 -11.47 0.40 -2.99
C ILE A 154 -11.74 1.61 -3.90
N GLU A 155 -12.88 2.28 -3.71
CA GLU A 155 -13.21 3.51 -4.43
C GLU A 155 -12.23 4.66 -4.07
N ALA A 156 -11.85 4.79 -2.80
CA ALA A 156 -10.85 5.77 -2.39
C ALA A 156 -9.48 5.52 -3.07
N PHE A 157 -9.05 4.26 -3.19
CA PHE A 157 -7.86 3.91 -3.95
C PHE A 157 -7.98 4.32 -5.42
N ALA A 158 -9.12 4.06 -6.06
CA ALA A 158 -9.38 4.44 -7.44
C ALA A 158 -9.34 5.97 -7.62
N PHE A 159 -9.88 6.73 -6.67
CA PHE A 159 -9.79 8.19 -6.67
C PHE A 159 -8.34 8.70 -6.64
N HIS A 160 -7.44 7.99 -5.97
CA HIS A 160 -6.02 8.29 -5.92
C HIS A 160 -5.20 7.66 -7.06
N GLY A 161 -5.86 7.06 -8.04
CA GLY A 161 -5.20 6.49 -9.24
C GLY A 161 -4.65 5.08 -9.06
N PHE A 162 -4.98 4.38 -7.96
CA PHE A 162 -4.59 2.99 -7.76
C PHE A 162 -5.71 2.05 -8.22
N PHE A 163 -5.40 1.22 -9.20
CA PHE A 163 -6.32 0.22 -9.72
C PHE A 163 -5.65 -1.16 -9.73
N VAL A 164 -6.37 -2.17 -9.28
CA VAL A 164 -6.02 -3.55 -9.61
C VAL A 164 -6.84 -3.90 -10.84
N GLY A 165 -6.18 -4.00 -11.98
CA GLY A 165 -6.82 -4.45 -13.22
C GLY A 165 -7.31 -5.89 -13.07
N THR A 166 -8.59 -6.13 -13.29
CA THR A 166 -9.08 -7.46 -13.62
C THR A 166 -8.69 -7.70 -15.08
N TRP A 167 -7.99 -8.79 -15.34
CA TRP A 167 -7.70 -9.16 -16.74
C TRP A 167 -9.02 -9.36 -17.48
N PHE A 168 -9.09 -8.92 -18.72
CA PHE A 168 -10.30 -9.01 -19.53
C PHE A 168 -10.89 -10.43 -19.57
N HIS A 169 -10.06 -11.48 -19.50
CA HIS A 169 -10.54 -12.86 -19.45
C HIS A 169 -11.22 -13.22 -18.12
N GLU A 170 -10.81 -12.62 -16.98
CA GLU A 170 -11.45 -12.82 -15.67
C GLU A 170 -12.77 -12.06 -15.57
N ALA A 171 -12.91 -10.98 -16.33
CA ALA A 171 -14.15 -10.23 -16.46
C ALA A 171 -15.17 -10.90 -17.41
N GLY A 172 -14.87 -12.09 -17.94
CA GLY A 172 -15.74 -12.81 -18.86
C GLY A 172 -15.81 -12.23 -20.29
N PHE A 173 -14.96 -11.28 -20.62
CA PHE A 173 -14.88 -10.75 -21.97
C PHE A 173 -14.08 -11.68 -22.87
N ASN A 174 -14.72 -12.19 -23.93
CA ASN A 174 -14.02 -12.84 -25.03
C ASN A 174 -13.29 -11.80 -25.88
N LYS A 175 -12.17 -12.20 -26.49
CA LYS A 175 -11.40 -11.31 -27.39
C LYS A 175 -12.25 -10.66 -28.50
N GLN A 176 -13.39 -11.26 -28.84
CA GLN A 176 -14.32 -10.77 -29.87
C GLN A 176 -15.25 -9.65 -29.37
N ASP A 177 -15.41 -9.50 -28.05
CA ASP A 177 -16.32 -8.50 -27.46
C ASP A 177 -15.65 -7.13 -27.23
N ILE A 178 -14.34 -7.03 -27.44
CA ILE A 178 -13.60 -5.77 -27.33
C ILE A 178 -13.81 -5.01 -28.64
N GLN A 179 -14.92 -4.29 -28.72
CA GLN A 179 -15.15 -3.36 -29.83
C GLN A 179 -14.27 -2.11 -29.65
N ASP A 180 -13.92 -1.46 -30.77
CA ASP A 180 -13.13 -0.20 -30.80
C ASP A 180 -13.66 0.89 -29.86
N THR A 181 -14.95 0.90 -29.59
CA THR A 181 -15.62 1.79 -28.61
C THR A 181 -15.13 1.61 -27.17
N SER A 182 -14.78 0.37 -26.76
CA SER A 182 -14.28 0.10 -25.41
C SER A 182 -12.86 0.64 -25.22
N ILE A 183 -12.02 0.52 -26.25
CA ILE A 183 -10.65 1.06 -26.25
C ILE A 183 -10.73 2.60 -26.26
N ARG A 184 -11.62 3.22 -27.05
CA ARG A 184 -11.84 4.68 -27.03
C ARG A 184 -12.28 5.18 -25.67
N TYR A 185 -13.19 4.50 -24.99
CA TYR A 185 -13.61 4.87 -23.65
C TYR A 185 -12.46 4.91 -22.64
N PHE A 186 -11.52 3.97 -22.70
CA PHE A 186 -10.32 3.97 -21.86
C PHE A 186 -9.35 5.09 -22.23
N ILE A 187 -9.18 5.38 -23.51
CA ILE A 187 -8.30 6.45 -24.02
C ILE A 187 -8.87 7.82 -23.67
N ASP A 188 -10.16 8.06 -23.89
CA ASP A 188 -10.83 9.34 -23.55
C ASP A 188 -10.82 9.60 -22.04
N LYS A 189 -10.93 8.54 -21.22
CA LYS A 189 -10.75 8.69 -19.77
C LYS A 189 -9.30 9.00 -19.40
N LYS A 190 -8.32 8.46 -20.12
CA LYS A 190 -6.90 8.75 -19.89
C LYS A 190 -6.61 10.24 -20.12
N GLU A 191 -7.09 10.84 -21.19
CA GLU A 191 -6.89 12.28 -21.49
C GLU A 191 -7.48 13.19 -20.40
N LYS A 192 -8.59 12.77 -19.78
CA LYS A 192 -9.24 13.53 -18.69
C LYS A 192 -8.46 13.47 -17.36
N TYR A 193 -7.55 12.50 -17.18
CA TYR A 193 -6.75 12.30 -15.96
C TYR A 193 -5.25 12.46 -16.24
N ASP A 194 -4.89 13.13 -17.34
CA ASP A 194 -3.52 13.27 -17.81
C ASP A 194 -2.72 14.21 -16.92
N ASN A 195 -2.02 13.62 -15.97
CA ASN A 195 -0.72 14.02 -15.42
C ASN A 195 -0.07 12.91 -14.58
N GLN A 196 -0.55 11.67 -14.67
CA GLN A 196 0.03 10.55 -13.94
C GLN A 196 0.35 9.41 -14.89
N SER A 197 1.63 9.05 -14.95
CA SER A 197 2.16 7.95 -15.75
C SER A 197 1.46 6.63 -15.44
N TRP A 198 0.62 6.17 -16.36
CA TRP A 198 0.05 4.82 -16.35
C TRP A 198 1.10 3.85 -16.88
N LEU A 199 1.93 3.31 -16.01
CA LEU A 199 2.78 2.19 -16.36
C LEU A 199 1.97 0.89 -16.24
N PHE A 200 1.41 0.46 -17.35
CA PHE A 200 1.06 -0.95 -17.53
C PHE A 200 2.37 -1.72 -17.69
N THR A 201 2.88 -2.33 -16.65
CA THR A 201 3.88 -3.38 -16.77
C THR A 201 3.18 -4.62 -17.31
N LEU A 202 3.30 -4.85 -18.60
CA LEU A 202 2.93 -6.14 -19.20
C LEU A 202 3.90 -7.19 -18.66
N PRO A 203 3.44 -8.41 -18.30
CA PRO A 203 4.34 -9.52 -17.99
C PRO A 203 5.28 -9.79 -19.14
N ASP A 204 6.54 -10.10 -18.86
CA ASP A 204 7.62 -10.32 -19.83
C ASP A 204 7.35 -11.36 -20.93
N ASN A 205 6.25 -12.11 -20.84
CA ASN A 205 5.87 -13.18 -21.76
C ASN A 205 4.71 -12.81 -22.72
N TYR A 206 4.31 -11.53 -22.79
CA TYR A 206 3.21 -11.13 -23.67
C TYR A 206 3.74 -10.83 -25.07
N ASN A 207 3.63 -11.81 -25.98
CA ASN A 207 3.94 -11.65 -27.38
C ASN A 207 2.79 -10.89 -28.08
N ILE A 208 2.89 -9.57 -28.17
CA ILE A 208 1.96 -8.75 -28.94
C ILE A 208 2.26 -9.00 -30.42
N GLN A 209 1.34 -9.65 -31.12
CA GLN A 209 1.48 -9.82 -32.58
C GLN A 209 1.66 -8.44 -33.21
N SER A 210 2.65 -8.31 -34.10
CA SER A 210 3.11 -7.06 -34.75
C SER A 210 2.02 -6.24 -35.47
N GLN A 211 0.89 -6.85 -35.78
CA GLN A 211 -0.27 -6.17 -36.36
C GLN A 211 -0.97 -5.21 -35.39
N ASN A 212 -0.96 -5.50 -34.09
CA ASN A 212 -1.60 -4.64 -33.08
C ASN A 212 -0.75 -3.42 -32.74
N LEU A 213 0.58 -3.51 -32.86
CA LEU A 213 1.48 -2.38 -32.67
C LEU A 213 1.34 -1.30 -33.73
N LYS A 214 1.09 -1.69 -34.98
CA LYS A 214 0.86 -0.73 -36.12
C LYS A 214 -0.43 0.07 -35.89
N THR A 215 -1.43 -0.53 -35.32
CA THR A 215 -2.69 0.16 -34.98
C THR A 215 -2.47 1.17 -33.87
N ILE A 216 -1.75 0.81 -32.80
CA ILE A 216 -1.44 1.70 -31.67
C ILE A 216 -0.52 2.85 -32.09
N GLN A 217 0.46 2.63 -32.96
CA GLN A 217 1.34 3.68 -33.48
C GLN A 217 0.62 4.69 -34.38
N LYS A 218 -0.39 4.26 -35.12
CA LYS A 218 -1.21 5.13 -35.98
C LYS A 218 -2.02 6.16 -35.18
N TRP A 219 -2.24 5.91 -33.89
CA TRP A 219 -3.00 6.78 -32.98
C TRP A 219 -2.15 7.86 -32.30
N LYS A 220 -0.82 7.77 -32.41
CA LYS A 220 0.12 8.78 -31.87
C LYS A 220 0.40 9.95 -32.80
N THR A 221 -0.13 9.95 -34.01
CA THR A 221 0.17 10.93 -35.09
C THR A 221 -1.04 11.75 -35.53
N HIS A 222 -2.11 11.80 -34.73
CA HIS A 222 -3.23 12.73 -35.01
C HIS A 222 -3.62 13.48 -33.74
#